data_ddfa30b3887af7ce8292ca07db1a299e
#
_entry.id   ddfa30b3887af7ce8292ca07db1a299e
#
_cell.length_a   1.000
_cell.length_b   1.000
_cell.length_c   1.000
_cell.angle_alpha   90.00
_cell.angle_beta   90.00
_cell.angle_gamma   90.00
#
_symmetry.space_group_name_H-M   'P 1'
#
loop_
_entity.id
_entity.type
_entity.pdbx_description
1 polymer ?
#
loop_
_entity_poly.entity_id
_entity_poly.type
_entity_poly.pdbx_seq_one_letter_code
_entity_poly.pdbx_strand_id
1 'polypeptide(L)'
;TGLGFLRTDFDRPTSEFSGGWRMRIELAKLLLKSPDVLLLDEPTNHLDIESIGWLEDFIINSSKAVVVISHDRKFVDNITTRTIEVTMGRIYDYKTTYSQYLELRKERREQQMKKYEEQQKMIAETKDFIERFKGTYSKTFQVQSRVKMLEKLELIEVDEEDTSHLRLKFPPSPRSGAYPVQMSDVAMAFGDKQIFSGVNLTVERGDKIAFVGRNGEGKSTLVKCIMGQLQNQGKLELGHNVQIGYFAQNQASLLDGELTVFQTIDDVAKGEIRNKIRDLLGAFMFGG
;
A
#
# COMPACT_ATOMS: atom_id res chain seq x y z
N THR A 1 22.81 -17.86 3.79
CA THR A 1 21.62 -18.51 4.36
C THR A 1 20.61 -17.52 4.94
N GLY A 2 20.98 -16.28 5.27
CA GLY A 2 20.04 -15.25 5.81
C GLY A 2 18.86 -14.91 4.88
N LEU A 3 19.02 -15.08 3.57
CA LEU A 3 17.93 -14.88 2.59
C LEU A 3 17.15 -16.18 2.27
N GLY A 4 17.33 -17.25 3.06
CA GLY A 4 16.53 -18.46 2.99
C GLY A 4 17.00 -19.52 1.97
N PHE A 5 18.12 -19.33 1.27
CA PHE A 5 18.65 -20.31 0.32
C PHE A 5 19.22 -21.55 1.03
N LEU A 6 18.86 -22.71 0.53
CA LEU A 6 19.45 -23.99 0.92
C LEU A 6 20.74 -24.25 0.13
N ARG A 7 21.63 -25.10 0.66
CA ARG A 7 22.83 -25.50 -0.08
C ARG A 7 22.53 -26.19 -1.42
N THR A 8 21.43 -26.92 -1.48
CA THR A 8 20.93 -27.58 -2.69
C THR A 8 20.46 -26.60 -3.78
N ASP A 9 20.24 -25.34 -3.45
CA ASP A 9 19.79 -24.33 -4.41
C ASP A 9 20.96 -23.68 -5.17
N PHE A 10 22.20 -23.85 -4.70
CA PHE A 10 23.36 -23.14 -5.23
C PHE A 10 23.73 -23.54 -6.65
N ASP A 11 23.49 -24.77 -7.02
CA ASP A 11 23.80 -25.32 -8.35
C ASP A 11 22.59 -25.26 -9.32
N ARG A 12 21.46 -24.72 -8.87
CA ARG A 12 20.25 -24.63 -9.66
C ARG A 12 20.25 -23.38 -10.55
N PRO A 13 19.82 -23.47 -11.82
CA PRO A 13 19.65 -22.32 -12.68
C PRO A 13 18.66 -21.31 -12.11
N THR A 14 18.95 -20.01 -12.23
CA THR A 14 18.08 -18.95 -11.70
C THR A 14 16.70 -18.91 -12.36
N SER A 15 16.55 -19.49 -13.55
CA SER A 15 15.27 -19.62 -14.27
C SER A 15 14.26 -20.54 -13.56
N GLU A 16 14.73 -21.47 -12.73
CA GLU A 16 13.88 -22.37 -11.96
C GLU A 16 13.26 -21.72 -10.72
N PHE A 17 13.71 -20.53 -10.37
CA PHE A 17 13.23 -19.82 -9.21
C PHE A 17 12.07 -18.90 -9.54
N SER A 18 11.12 -18.76 -8.58
CA SER A 18 10.03 -17.79 -8.68
C SER A 18 10.56 -16.34 -8.67
N GLY A 19 9.74 -15.39 -9.11
CA GLY A 19 10.10 -13.96 -9.11
C GLY A 19 10.63 -13.47 -7.77
N GLY A 20 10.01 -13.86 -6.66
CA GLY A 20 10.45 -13.49 -5.31
C GLY A 20 11.84 -14.04 -4.97
N TRP A 21 12.14 -15.28 -5.35
CA TRP A 21 13.48 -15.84 -5.16
C TRP A 21 14.53 -15.16 -6.03
N ARG A 22 14.20 -14.82 -7.26
CA ARG A 22 15.12 -14.05 -8.14
C ARG A 22 15.43 -12.68 -7.58
N MET A 23 14.44 -11.98 -7.01
CA MET A 23 14.67 -10.71 -6.30
C MET A 23 15.61 -10.85 -5.10
N ARG A 24 15.52 -11.97 -4.34
CA ARG A 24 16.47 -12.26 -3.25
C ARG A 24 17.89 -12.49 -3.76
N ILE A 25 18.05 -13.13 -4.94
CA ILE A 25 19.38 -13.31 -5.56
C ILE A 25 19.96 -11.94 -5.93
N GLU A 26 19.17 -11.05 -6.53
CA GLU A 26 19.64 -9.70 -6.88
C GLU A 26 19.99 -8.87 -5.63
N LEU A 27 19.18 -8.98 -4.56
CA LEU A 27 19.50 -8.35 -3.28
C LEU A 27 20.83 -8.89 -2.73
N ALA A 28 21.03 -10.22 -2.72
CA ALA A 28 22.28 -10.83 -2.27
C ALA A 28 23.49 -10.32 -3.09
N LYS A 29 23.37 -10.24 -4.42
CA LYS A 29 24.40 -9.67 -5.31
C LYS A 29 24.74 -8.22 -4.96
N LEU A 30 23.72 -7.41 -4.68
CA LEU A 30 23.89 -6.02 -4.30
C LEU A 30 24.65 -5.90 -2.96
N LEU A 31 24.23 -6.70 -1.95
CA LEU A 31 24.85 -6.69 -0.62
C LEU A 31 26.30 -7.19 -0.65
N LEU A 32 26.60 -8.18 -1.49
CA LEU A 32 27.96 -8.71 -1.66
C LEU A 32 28.93 -7.69 -2.28
N LYS A 33 28.44 -6.77 -3.13
CA LYS A 33 29.25 -5.67 -3.68
C LYS A 33 29.68 -4.67 -2.63
N SER A 34 29.06 -4.71 -1.45
CA SER A 34 29.40 -3.88 -0.32
C SER A 34 29.48 -2.37 -0.65
N PRO A 35 28.45 -1.77 -1.27
CA PRO A 35 28.46 -0.38 -1.72
C PRO A 35 28.53 0.58 -0.51
N ASP A 36 29.04 1.79 -0.70
CA ASP A 36 29.07 2.81 0.35
C ASP A 36 27.69 3.40 0.63
N VAL A 37 26.82 3.43 -0.38
CA VAL A 37 25.41 3.84 -0.29
C VAL A 37 24.55 2.73 -0.85
N LEU A 38 23.59 2.27 -0.05
CA LEU A 38 22.60 1.27 -0.44
C LEU A 38 21.25 1.96 -0.68
N LEU A 39 20.71 1.84 -1.89
CA LEU A 39 19.39 2.35 -2.26
C LEU A 39 18.44 1.17 -2.40
N LEU A 40 17.39 1.14 -1.61
CA LEU A 40 16.38 0.08 -1.57
C LEU A 40 14.99 0.65 -1.87
N ASP A 41 14.36 0.15 -2.92
CA ASP A 41 13.00 0.50 -3.30
C ASP A 41 12.10 -0.73 -3.10
N GLU A 42 11.15 -0.62 -2.16
CA GLU A 42 10.21 -1.67 -1.76
C GLU A 42 10.87 -3.05 -1.52
N PRO A 43 11.94 -3.14 -0.72
CA PRO A 43 12.70 -4.38 -0.58
C PRO A 43 11.92 -5.51 0.12
N THR A 44 10.85 -5.18 0.85
CA THR A 44 10.03 -6.13 1.62
C THR A 44 9.01 -6.89 0.77
N ASN A 45 8.65 -6.41 -0.43
CA ASN A 45 7.54 -6.92 -1.23
C ASN A 45 7.62 -8.41 -1.60
N HIS A 46 8.81 -8.99 -1.61
CA HIS A 46 9.02 -10.39 -2.01
C HIS A 46 9.71 -11.22 -0.93
N LEU A 47 9.86 -10.65 0.27
CA LEU A 47 10.48 -11.33 1.40
C LEU A 47 9.40 -11.95 2.30
N ASP A 48 9.74 -13.06 2.95
CA ASP A 48 8.98 -13.58 4.06
C ASP A 48 9.42 -12.92 5.38
N ILE A 49 8.65 -13.14 6.43
CA ILE A 49 8.87 -12.51 7.75
C ILE A 49 10.28 -12.74 8.27
N GLU A 50 10.83 -13.95 8.09
CA GLU A 50 12.19 -14.28 8.55
C GLU A 50 13.26 -13.51 7.75
N SER A 51 13.06 -13.39 6.42
CA SER A 51 13.99 -12.64 5.55
C SER A 51 13.90 -11.13 5.78
N ILE A 52 12.71 -10.61 6.11
CA ILE A 52 12.55 -9.21 6.52
C ILE A 52 13.35 -8.95 7.80
N GLY A 53 13.17 -9.78 8.83
CA GLY A 53 13.93 -9.65 10.09
C GLY A 53 15.44 -9.71 9.87
N TRP A 54 15.91 -10.61 9.01
CA TRP A 54 17.34 -10.67 8.65
C TRP A 54 17.81 -9.39 7.94
N LEU A 55 17.00 -8.82 7.04
CA LEU A 55 17.34 -7.59 6.33
C LEU A 55 17.37 -6.39 7.28
N GLU A 56 16.43 -6.32 8.22
CA GLU A 56 16.43 -5.31 9.30
C GLU A 56 17.74 -5.37 10.08
N ASP A 57 18.10 -6.55 10.60
CA ASP A 57 19.35 -6.76 11.35
C ASP A 57 20.59 -6.40 10.53
N PHE A 58 20.59 -6.75 9.23
CA PHE A 58 21.69 -6.40 8.33
C PHE A 58 21.83 -4.88 8.18
N ILE A 59 20.72 -4.16 7.97
CA ILE A 59 20.73 -2.71 7.79
C ILE A 59 21.14 -2.02 9.08
N ILE A 60 20.58 -2.40 10.22
CA ILE A 60 20.88 -1.82 11.54
C ILE A 60 22.36 -1.97 11.90
N ASN A 61 22.94 -3.13 11.60
CA ASN A 61 24.34 -3.42 11.89
C ASN A 61 25.31 -2.92 10.81
N SER A 62 24.79 -2.36 9.70
CA SER A 62 25.61 -1.80 8.63
C SER A 62 26.14 -0.42 9.02
N SER A 63 27.45 -0.20 8.81
CA SER A 63 28.06 1.13 8.97
C SER A 63 27.87 2.04 7.74
N LYS A 64 27.12 1.58 6.74
CA LYS A 64 26.95 2.27 5.46
C LYS A 64 25.71 3.14 5.45
N ALA A 65 25.68 4.11 4.54
CA ALA A 65 24.47 4.88 4.30
C ALA A 65 23.43 4.02 3.59
N VAL A 66 22.20 4.00 4.13
CA VAL A 66 21.08 3.28 3.52
C VAL A 66 19.93 4.25 3.29
N VAL A 67 19.39 4.27 2.08
CA VAL A 67 18.17 5.00 1.72
C VAL A 67 17.13 3.97 1.33
N VAL A 68 15.97 4.02 1.98
CA VAL A 68 14.88 3.07 1.78
C VAL A 68 13.59 3.79 1.43
N ILE A 69 12.89 3.25 0.45
CA ILE A 69 11.48 3.55 0.16
C ILE A 69 10.70 2.29 0.50
N SER A 70 9.71 2.36 1.37
CA SER A 70 8.83 1.22 1.67
C SER A 70 7.47 1.67 2.20
N HIS A 71 6.45 0.88 1.90
CA HIS A 71 5.10 1.00 2.47
C HIS A 71 4.94 0.19 3.77
N ASP A 72 5.90 -0.64 4.12
CA ASP A 72 5.92 -1.37 5.40
C ASP A 72 6.38 -0.44 6.53
N ARG A 73 5.40 0.11 7.24
CA ARG A 73 5.63 1.07 8.34
C ARG A 73 6.51 0.50 9.44
N LYS A 74 6.33 -0.79 9.76
CA LYS A 74 7.08 -1.43 10.84
C LYS A 74 8.55 -1.60 10.45
N PHE A 75 8.79 -2.06 9.23
CA PHE A 75 10.14 -2.16 8.67
C PHE A 75 10.85 -0.81 8.67
N VAL A 76 10.21 0.24 8.12
CA VAL A 76 10.79 1.59 8.08
C VAL A 76 11.08 2.11 9.48
N ASP A 77 10.16 1.94 10.43
CA ASP A 77 10.33 2.45 11.80
C ASP A 77 11.48 1.76 12.55
N ASN A 78 11.68 0.45 12.29
CA ASN A 78 12.75 -0.33 12.92
C ASN A 78 14.16 0.07 12.44
N ILE A 79 14.30 0.44 11.15
CA ILE A 79 15.63 0.61 10.54
C ILE A 79 16.05 2.08 10.37
N THR A 80 15.11 3.04 10.42
CA THR A 80 15.42 4.43 10.09
C THR A 80 15.69 5.26 11.33
N THR A 81 16.70 6.14 11.21
CA THR A 81 17.04 7.18 12.17
C THR A 81 16.72 8.58 11.65
N ARG A 82 16.32 8.67 10.39
CA ARG A 82 16.01 9.91 9.69
C ARG A 82 14.94 9.65 8.64
N THR A 83 13.93 10.49 8.61
CA THR A 83 12.80 10.38 7.67
C THR A 83 12.76 11.61 6.77
N ILE A 84 12.68 11.37 5.46
CA ILE A 84 12.59 12.43 4.46
C ILE A 84 11.20 12.34 3.83
N GLU A 85 10.44 13.41 3.96
CA GLU A 85 9.13 13.56 3.33
C GLU A 85 9.25 14.39 2.05
N VAL A 86 8.71 13.87 0.96
CA VAL A 86 8.59 14.59 -0.31
C VAL A 86 7.11 14.89 -0.52
N THR A 87 6.71 16.15 -0.43
CA THR A 87 5.32 16.58 -0.60
C THR A 87 5.27 17.96 -1.26
N MET A 88 4.29 18.19 -2.17
CA MET A 88 4.07 19.45 -2.89
C MET A 88 5.35 20.03 -3.53
N GLY A 89 6.21 19.16 -4.09
CA GLY A 89 7.48 19.56 -4.70
C GLY A 89 8.56 20.06 -3.72
N ARG A 90 8.33 19.89 -2.42
CA ARG A 90 9.27 20.26 -1.35
C ARG A 90 9.77 19.02 -0.61
N ILE A 91 10.96 19.16 0.00
CA ILE A 91 11.58 18.11 0.81
C ILE A 91 11.64 18.62 2.25
N TYR A 92 11.11 17.78 3.16
CA TYR A 92 11.21 18.00 4.60
C TYR A 92 12.04 16.89 5.23
N ASP A 93 12.99 17.29 6.04
CA ASP A 93 14.00 16.42 6.65
C ASP A 93 13.79 16.34 8.15
N TYR A 94 13.46 15.17 8.65
CA TYR A 94 13.23 14.90 10.06
C TYR A 94 14.29 13.92 10.57
N LYS A 95 15.12 14.38 11.50
CA LYS A 95 16.15 13.55 12.16
C LYS A 95 15.51 12.67 13.23
N THR A 96 14.61 11.79 12.80
CA THR A 96 13.81 10.96 13.69
C THR A 96 13.27 9.73 12.97
N THR A 97 12.77 8.74 13.74
CA THR A 97 12.10 7.54 13.21
C THR A 97 10.78 7.88 12.53
N TYR A 98 10.25 6.91 11.79
CA TYR A 98 8.99 7.10 11.06
C TYR A 98 7.79 7.41 11.99
N SER A 99 7.68 6.71 13.12
CA SER A 99 6.60 6.96 14.10
C SER A 99 6.63 8.38 14.66
N GLN A 100 7.82 8.85 15.05
CA GLN A 100 7.99 10.22 15.56
C GLN A 100 7.75 11.27 14.47
N TYR A 101 8.18 10.98 13.22
CA TYR A 101 7.88 11.84 12.07
C TYR A 101 6.38 12.06 11.90
N LEU A 102 5.54 11.04 12.07
CA LEU A 102 4.09 11.18 11.93
C LEU A 102 3.51 12.21 12.91
N GLU A 103 4.00 12.22 14.15
CA GLU A 103 3.60 13.22 15.15
C GLU A 103 4.04 14.64 14.76
N LEU A 104 5.32 14.79 14.38
CA LEU A 104 5.86 16.07 13.94
C LEU A 104 5.17 16.60 12.67
N ARG A 105 4.81 15.70 11.74
CA ARG A 105 4.04 16.05 10.55
C ARG A 105 2.68 16.60 10.92
N LYS A 106 1.99 15.95 11.87
CA LYS A 106 0.69 16.40 12.36
C LYS A 106 0.77 17.79 12.99
N GLU A 107 1.74 18.02 13.87
CA GLU A 107 1.96 19.32 14.50
C GLU A 107 2.27 20.42 13.45
N ARG A 108 3.15 20.13 12.49
CA ARG A 108 3.45 21.05 11.39
C ARG A 108 2.19 21.44 10.62
N ARG A 109 1.38 20.46 10.29
CA ARG A 109 0.13 20.67 9.55
C ARG A 109 -0.88 21.52 10.34
N GLU A 110 -1.03 21.25 11.63
CA GLU A 110 -1.91 22.07 12.48
C GLU A 110 -1.44 23.53 12.50
N GLN A 111 -0.12 23.77 12.55
CA GLN A 111 0.45 25.12 12.47
C GLN A 111 0.23 25.77 11.09
N GLN A 112 0.38 24.99 10.00
CA GLN A 112 0.10 25.47 8.64
C GLN A 112 -1.38 25.84 8.49
N MET A 113 -2.30 25.00 8.99
CA MET A 113 -3.72 25.25 8.92
C MET A 113 -4.11 26.54 9.66
N LYS A 114 -3.60 26.75 10.86
CA LYS A 114 -3.83 28.01 11.62
C LYS A 114 -3.37 29.23 10.83
N LYS A 115 -2.15 29.18 10.27
CA LYS A 115 -1.63 30.29 9.45
C LYS A 115 -2.47 30.51 8.19
N TYR A 116 -2.95 29.43 7.55
CA TYR A 116 -3.84 29.52 6.41
C TYR A 116 -5.16 30.19 6.79
N GLU A 117 -5.81 29.77 7.86
CA GLU A 117 -7.05 30.37 8.35
C GLU A 117 -6.88 31.86 8.68
N GLU A 118 -5.80 32.21 9.37
CA GLU A 118 -5.48 33.63 9.66
C GLU A 118 -5.26 34.42 8.36
N GLN A 119 -4.56 33.87 7.39
CA GLN A 119 -4.35 34.50 6.09
C GLN A 119 -5.68 34.66 5.33
N GLN A 120 -6.52 33.64 5.30
CA GLN A 120 -7.84 33.72 4.64
C GLN A 120 -8.73 34.78 5.26
N LYS A 121 -8.72 34.87 6.60
CA LYS A 121 -9.43 35.91 7.34
C LYS A 121 -8.92 37.30 6.97
N MET A 122 -7.61 37.51 6.97
CA MET A 122 -6.99 38.77 6.58
C MET A 122 -7.30 39.16 5.11
N ILE A 123 -7.31 38.18 4.20
CA ILE A 123 -7.69 38.37 2.80
C ILE A 123 -9.16 38.80 2.72
N ALA A 124 -10.06 38.13 3.43
CA ALA A 124 -11.48 38.44 3.45
C ALA A 124 -11.75 39.87 3.98
N GLU A 125 -11.17 40.21 5.12
CA GLU A 125 -11.28 41.55 5.71
C GLU A 125 -10.73 42.65 4.78
N THR A 126 -9.61 42.35 4.11
CA THR A 126 -8.98 43.28 3.17
C THR A 126 -9.85 43.48 1.92
N LYS A 127 -10.42 42.40 1.37
CA LYS A 127 -11.33 42.46 0.24
C LYS A 127 -12.61 43.26 0.60
N ASP A 128 -13.20 43.00 1.77
CA ASP A 128 -14.36 43.70 2.26
C ASP A 128 -14.08 45.22 2.43
N PHE A 129 -12.90 45.57 2.96
CA PHE A 129 -12.48 46.98 3.04
C PHE A 129 -12.36 47.62 1.66
N ILE A 130 -11.73 46.92 0.70
CA ILE A 130 -11.57 47.42 -0.68
C ILE A 130 -12.95 47.67 -1.30
N GLU A 131 -13.87 46.72 -1.17
CA GLU A 131 -15.22 46.82 -1.75
C GLU A 131 -16.04 47.94 -1.12
N ARG A 132 -16.01 48.07 0.21
CA ARG A 132 -16.74 49.12 0.95
C ARG A 132 -16.26 50.52 0.63
N PHE A 133 -15.01 50.73 0.36
CA PHE A 133 -14.42 52.06 0.14
C PHE A 133 -14.03 52.31 -1.33
N LYS A 134 -14.36 51.42 -2.24
CA LYS A 134 -14.19 51.57 -3.68
C LYS A 134 -14.96 52.82 -4.18
N GLY A 135 -14.26 53.79 -4.72
CA GLY A 135 -14.85 55.05 -5.19
C GLY A 135 -14.88 56.20 -4.16
N THR A 136 -14.45 55.99 -2.91
CA THR A 136 -14.35 57.03 -1.90
C THR A 136 -13.04 57.81 -2.06
N TYR A 137 -13.11 59.07 -2.51
CA TYR A 137 -11.93 59.90 -2.84
C TYR A 137 -10.92 59.95 -1.69
N SER A 138 -11.37 60.18 -0.44
CA SER A 138 -10.48 60.28 0.75
C SER A 138 -9.79 58.95 1.10
N LYS A 139 -10.24 57.79 0.58
CA LYS A 139 -9.70 56.45 0.87
C LYS A 139 -8.95 55.84 -0.31
N THR A 140 -8.90 56.51 -1.48
CA THR A 140 -8.30 55.98 -2.70
C THR A 140 -6.89 55.41 -2.49
N PHE A 141 -6.02 56.13 -1.79
CA PHE A 141 -4.65 55.73 -1.52
C PHE A 141 -4.61 54.42 -0.65
N GLN A 142 -5.47 54.36 0.37
CA GLN A 142 -5.53 53.16 1.24
C GLN A 142 -6.07 51.96 0.49
N VAL A 143 -7.07 52.14 -0.37
CA VAL A 143 -7.59 51.05 -1.21
C VAL A 143 -6.51 50.54 -2.16
N GLN A 144 -5.81 51.42 -2.87
CA GLN A 144 -4.74 51.04 -3.80
C GLN A 144 -3.59 50.30 -3.07
N SER A 145 -3.21 50.75 -1.87
CA SER A 145 -2.20 50.09 -1.06
C SER A 145 -2.58 48.66 -0.67
N ARG A 146 -3.86 48.43 -0.30
CA ARG A 146 -4.38 47.11 0.05
C ARG A 146 -4.52 46.20 -1.15
N VAL A 147 -4.90 46.70 -2.31
CA VAL A 147 -4.89 45.94 -3.56
C VAL A 147 -3.47 45.45 -3.87
N LYS A 148 -2.49 46.34 -3.86
CA LYS A 148 -1.08 45.97 -4.07
C LYS A 148 -0.56 44.97 -3.04
N MET A 149 -1.03 45.03 -1.79
CA MET A 149 -0.70 44.08 -0.77
C MET A 149 -1.24 42.69 -1.08
N LEU A 150 -2.51 42.61 -1.53
CA LEU A 150 -3.10 41.31 -1.94
C LEU A 150 -2.43 40.73 -3.18
N GLU A 151 -2.05 41.56 -4.15
CA GLU A 151 -1.36 41.13 -5.38
C GLU A 151 0.05 40.53 -5.10
N LYS A 152 0.71 40.99 -4.04
CA LYS A 152 2.04 40.51 -3.61
C LYS A 152 1.99 39.40 -2.58
N LEU A 153 0.80 39.04 -2.10
CA LEU A 153 0.64 38.07 -1.04
C LEU A 153 0.92 36.64 -1.57
N GLU A 154 1.90 35.98 -0.99
CA GLU A 154 2.12 34.57 -1.22
C GLU A 154 1.05 33.76 -0.48
N LEU A 155 0.29 32.97 -1.21
CA LEU A 155 -0.76 32.13 -0.63
C LEU A 155 -0.12 30.95 0.11
N ILE A 156 -0.58 30.72 1.34
CA ILE A 156 -0.17 29.55 2.12
C ILE A 156 -0.88 28.34 1.55
N GLU A 157 -0.10 27.40 1.04
CA GLU A 157 -0.58 26.08 0.64
C GLU A 157 -0.55 25.16 1.84
N VAL A 158 -1.62 24.43 2.07
CA VAL A 158 -1.72 23.44 3.13
C VAL A 158 -1.72 22.06 2.49
N ASP A 159 -0.92 21.15 3.04
CA ASP A 159 -0.93 19.75 2.64
C ASP A 159 -2.36 19.19 2.81
N GLU A 160 -2.98 18.76 1.72
CA GLU A 160 -4.26 18.09 1.82
C GLU A 160 -4.06 16.77 2.58
N GLU A 161 -4.84 16.58 3.63
CA GLU A 161 -4.92 15.27 4.26
C GLU A 161 -5.80 14.41 3.39
N ASP A 162 -5.27 13.28 3.01
CA ASP A 162 -6.10 12.23 2.47
C ASP A 162 -7.02 11.69 3.57
N THR A 163 -8.08 12.46 3.83
CA THR A 163 -9.15 12.08 4.76
C THR A 163 -10.22 11.24 4.07
N SER A 164 -9.99 10.85 2.81
CA SER A 164 -10.92 10.00 2.09
C SER A 164 -10.96 8.61 2.71
N HIS A 165 -11.74 8.48 3.78
CA HIS A 165 -12.11 7.16 4.29
C HIS A 165 -13.01 6.48 3.25
N LEU A 166 -12.52 5.41 2.67
CA LEU A 166 -13.25 4.57 1.75
C LEU A 166 -14.54 4.07 2.43
N ARG A 167 -15.66 4.76 2.24
CA ARG A 167 -16.98 4.37 2.75
C ARG A 167 -17.75 3.60 1.69
N LEU A 168 -17.21 2.45 1.29
CA LEU A 168 -17.89 1.58 0.34
C LEU A 168 -18.88 0.67 1.06
N LYS A 169 -20.11 0.67 0.58
CA LYS A 169 -21.11 -0.34 0.91
C LYS A 169 -21.25 -1.25 -0.31
N PHE A 170 -20.67 -2.43 -0.21
CA PHE A 170 -20.93 -3.48 -1.20
C PHE A 170 -22.32 -4.05 -1.02
N PRO A 171 -22.95 -4.52 -2.12
CA PRO A 171 -24.23 -5.20 -2.01
C PRO A 171 -24.08 -6.44 -1.13
N PRO A 172 -25.13 -6.82 -0.37
CA PRO A 172 -25.11 -8.03 0.42
C PRO A 172 -24.94 -9.23 -0.50
N SER A 173 -23.92 -10.04 -0.25
CA SER A 173 -23.76 -11.35 -0.88
C SER A 173 -24.79 -12.34 -0.33
N PRO A 174 -25.25 -13.32 -1.14
CA PRO A 174 -26.04 -14.43 -0.63
C PRO A 174 -25.35 -15.08 0.57
N ARG A 175 -26.11 -15.38 1.61
CA ARG A 175 -25.55 -15.93 2.84
C ARG A 175 -24.99 -17.33 2.59
N SER A 176 -23.69 -17.53 2.79
CA SER A 176 -23.04 -18.83 2.72
C SER A 176 -23.43 -19.73 3.89
N GLY A 177 -23.15 -21.02 3.79
CA GLY A 177 -23.22 -21.98 4.89
C GLY A 177 -22.33 -21.57 6.09
N ALA A 178 -22.46 -22.31 7.20
CA ALA A 178 -21.67 -22.05 8.41
C ALA A 178 -20.18 -22.32 8.17
N TYR A 179 -19.85 -23.28 7.34
CA TYR A 179 -18.49 -23.74 7.04
C TYR A 179 -18.18 -23.52 5.56
N PRO A 180 -17.64 -22.36 5.18
CA PRO A 180 -17.31 -22.06 3.77
C PRO A 180 -16.27 -22.99 3.16
N VAL A 181 -15.28 -23.45 3.93
CA VAL A 181 -14.24 -24.38 3.46
C VAL A 181 -14.01 -25.45 4.51
N GLN A 182 -14.01 -26.71 4.09
CA GLN A 182 -13.68 -27.85 4.93
C GLN A 182 -12.62 -28.70 4.24
N MET A 183 -11.58 -29.03 4.97
CA MET A 183 -10.47 -29.89 4.53
C MET A 183 -10.29 -31.04 5.49
N SER A 184 -10.17 -32.23 4.96
CA SER A 184 -9.87 -33.45 5.73
C SER A 184 -8.79 -34.22 4.99
N ASP A 185 -7.66 -34.40 5.67
CA ASP A 185 -6.49 -35.10 5.18
C ASP A 185 -6.02 -34.65 3.78
N VAL A 186 -6.04 -33.33 3.55
CA VAL A 186 -5.67 -32.77 2.24
C VAL A 186 -4.17 -32.82 2.06
N ALA A 187 -3.73 -33.35 0.92
CA ALA A 187 -2.33 -33.41 0.53
C ALA A 187 -2.13 -32.95 -0.91
N MET A 188 -0.95 -32.41 -1.19
CA MET A 188 -0.55 -31.95 -2.52
C MET A 188 0.91 -32.25 -2.80
N ALA A 189 1.17 -32.76 -4.01
CA ALA A 189 2.51 -33.03 -4.52
C ALA A 189 2.61 -32.60 -6.00
N PHE A 190 3.79 -32.19 -6.43
CA PHE A 190 4.13 -31.99 -7.84
C PHE A 190 5.19 -33.04 -8.25
N GLY A 191 4.76 -34.04 -9.01
CA GLY A 191 5.60 -35.21 -9.26
C GLY A 191 6.00 -35.89 -7.95
N ASP A 192 7.28 -36.10 -7.76
CA ASP A 192 7.83 -36.72 -6.53
C ASP A 192 7.99 -35.73 -5.36
N LYS A 193 7.76 -34.44 -5.60
CA LYS A 193 7.91 -33.41 -4.57
C LYS A 193 6.62 -33.19 -3.80
N GLN A 194 6.52 -33.71 -2.60
CA GLN A 194 5.44 -33.39 -1.67
C GLN A 194 5.54 -31.95 -1.18
N ILE A 195 4.43 -31.23 -1.27
CA ILE A 195 4.33 -29.84 -0.82
C ILE A 195 3.76 -29.77 0.60
N PHE A 196 2.64 -30.42 0.81
CA PHE A 196 2.04 -30.59 2.15
C PHE A 196 1.19 -31.87 2.17
N SER A 197 0.93 -32.38 3.38
CA SER A 197 0.09 -33.56 3.62
C SER A 197 -0.63 -33.44 4.94
N GLY A 198 -1.75 -34.18 5.06
CA GLY A 198 -2.50 -34.27 6.29
C GLY A 198 -3.14 -32.98 6.76
N VAL A 199 -3.45 -32.06 5.84
CA VAL A 199 -4.06 -30.76 6.18
C VAL A 199 -5.51 -30.95 6.57
N ASN A 200 -5.83 -30.65 7.83
CA ASN A 200 -7.17 -30.62 8.36
C ASN A 200 -7.50 -29.20 8.78
N LEU A 201 -8.46 -28.56 8.12
CA LEU A 201 -8.83 -27.18 8.37
C LEU A 201 -10.34 -26.99 8.13
N THR A 202 -11.02 -26.40 9.07
CA THR A 202 -12.37 -25.92 8.91
C THR A 202 -12.38 -24.41 9.04
N VAL A 203 -12.87 -23.72 8.02
CA VAL A 203 -13.09 -22.28 8.01
C VAL A 203 -14.53 -22.02 8.35
N GLU A 204 -14.77 -21.23 9.38
CA GLU A 204 -16.12 -20.79 9.77
C GLU A 204 -16.47 -19.46 9.09
N ARG A 205 -17.78 -19.23 8.93
CA ARG A 205 -18.22 -17.96 8.35
C ARG A 205 -17.87 -16.80 9.28
N GLY A 206 -17.09 -15.84 8.78
CA GLY A 206 -16.62 -14.67 9.53
C GLY A 206 -15.18 -14.80 9.98
N ASP A 207 -14.56 -15.96 9.85
CA ASP A 207 -13.15 -16.15 10.15
C ASP A 207 -12.27 -15.28 9.25
N LYS A 208 -11.17 -14.85 9.84
CA LYS A 208 -10.07 -14.13 9.16
C LYS A 208 -8.80 -14.90 9.43
N ILE A 209 -8.38 -15.71 8.46
CA ILE A 209 -7.27 -16.66 8.61
C ILE A 209 -6.07 -16.16 7.81
N ALA A 210 -4.89 -16.16 8.42
CA ALA A 210 -3.62 -15.90 7.76
C ALA A 210 -2.81 -17.19 7.61
N PHE A 211 -2.38 -17.50 6.39
CA PHE A 211 -1.39 -18.55 6.14
C PHE A 211 0.02 -17.95 6.26
N VAL A 212 0.77 -18.37 7.27
CA VAL A 212 2.12 -17.89 7.55
C VAL A 212 3.12 -19.00 7.32
N GLY A 213 4.31 -18.68 6.86
CA GLY A 213 5.40 -19.61 6.60
C GLY A 213 6.39 -19.05 5.58
N ARG A 214 7.51 -19.75 5.41
CA ARG A 214 8.57 -19.39 4.46
C ARG A 214 8.08 -19.40 3.02
N ASN A 215 8.81 -18.70 2.15
CA ASN A 215 8.54 -18.76 0.73
C ASN A 215 8.85 -20.16 0.17
N GLY A 216 7.90 -20.69 -0.63
CA GLY A 216 8.02 -22.05 -1.18
C GLY A 216 7.33 -23.15 -0.37
N GLU A 217 6.81 -22.86 0.81
CA GLU A 217 6.12 -23.83 1.71
C GLU A 217 4.71 -24.24 1.26
N GLY A 218 4.26 -23.73 0.11
CA GLY A 218 2.98 -24.15 -0.46
C GLY A 218 1.77 -23.31 -0.07
N LYS A 219 1.92 -22.14 0.58
CA LYS A 219 0.79 -21.24 0.93
C LYS A 219 -0.10 -20.92 -0.26
N SER A 220 0.49 -20.46 -1.36
CA SER A 220 -0.26 -20.16 -2.60
C SER A 220 -0.80 -21.42 -3.27
N THR A 221 -0.13 -22.57 -3.10
CA THR A 221 -0.62 -23.86 -3.60
C THR A 221 -1.89 -24.26 -2.87
N LEU A 222 -1.92 -24.12 -1.54
CA LEU A 222 -3.12 -24.41 -0.73
C LEU A 222 -4.31 -23.52 -1.16
N VAL A 223 -4.08 -22.22 -1.37
CA VAL A 223 -5.12 -21.30 -1.88
C VAL A 223 -5.63 -21.75 -3.26
N LYS A 224 -4.74 -22.17 -4.16
CA LYS A 224 -5.14 -22.70 -5.48
C LYS A 224 -5.93 -24.02 -5.39
N CYS A 225 -5.63 -24.87 -4.40
CA CYS A 225 -6.47 -26.05 -4.11
C CYS A 225 -7.87 -25.63 -3.65
N ILE A 226 -7.99 -24.65 -2.74
CA ILE A 226 -9.29 -24.11 -2.31
C ILE A 226 -10.09 -23.57 -3.49
N MET A 227 -9.44 -22.93 -4.44
CA MET A 227 -10.06 -22.40 -5.65
C MET A 227 -10.42 -23.48 -6.69
N GLY A 228 -10.03 -24.73 -6.47
CA GLY A 228 -10.22 -25.81 -7.44
C GLY A 228 -9.32 -25.71 -8.68
N GLN A 229 -8.30 -24.86 -8.67
CA GLN A 229 -7.32 -24.73 -9.77
C GLN A 229 -6.28 -25.84 -9.77
N LEU A 230 -6.07 -26.50 -8.64
CA LEU A 230 -5.18 -27.65 -8.49
C LEU A 230 -5.95 -28.79 -7.85
N GLN A 231 -5.74 -29.99 -8.39
CA GLN A 231 -6.30 -31.21 -7.80
C GLN A 231 -5.46 -31.61 -6.60
N ASN A 232 -6.08 -31.84 -5.47
CA ASN A 232 -5.48 -32.31 -4.24
C ASN A 232 -5.88 -33.75 -3.95
N GLN A 233 -5.10 -34.43 -3.12
CA GLN A 233 -5.52 -35.67 -2.44
C GLN A 233 -6.28 -35.31 -1.17
N GLY A 234 -7.08 -36.25 -0.64
CA GLY A 234 -7.93 -35.99 0.50
C GLY A 234 -9.23 -35.27 0.12
N LYS A 235 -9.96 -34.81 1.11
CA LYS A 235 -11.31 -34.22 0.92
C LYS A 235 -11.25 -32.72 1.16
N LEU A 236 -11.54 -31.93 0.11
CA LEU A 236 -11.69 -30.47 0.17
C LEU A 236 -13.09 -30.13 -0.35
N GLU A 237 -13.90 -29.52 0.48
CA GLU A 237 -15.28 -29.18 0.15
C GLU A 237 -15.54 -27.70 0.41
N LEU A 238 -16.25 -27.08 -0.54
CA LEU A 238 -16.81 -25.74 -0.38
C LEU A 238 -18.23 -25.87 0.15
N GLY A 239 -18.57 -25.04 1.11
CA GLY A 239 -19.91 -24.99 1.69
C GLY A 239 -20.96 -24.50 0.70
N HIS A 240 -22.22 -24.63 1.09
CA HIS A 240 -23.36 -24.18 0.28
C HIS A 240 -23.33 -22.67 0.05
N ASN A 241 -23.62 -22.23 -1.18
CA ASN A 241 -23.64 -20.82 -1.62
C ASN A 241 -22.33 -20.07 -1.39
N VAL A 242 -21.19 -20.74 -1.39
CA VAL A 242 -19.89 -20.08 -1.29
C VAL A 242 -19.46 -19.54 -2.65
N GLN A 243 -19.20 -18.26 -2.72
CA GLN A 243 -18.55 -17.60 -3.86
C GLN A 243 -17.13 -17.20 -3.43
N ILE A 244 -16.13 -17.66 -4.19
CA ILE A 244 -14.73 -17.36 -3.91
C ILE A 244 -14.31 -16.14 -4.73
N GLY A 245 -13.81 -15.09 -4.07
CA GLY A 245 -13.05 -14.02 -4.69
C GLY A 245 -11.56 -14.27 -4.45
N TYR A 246 -10.74 -14.19 -5.48
CA TYR A 246 -9.29 -14.34 -5.37
C TYR A 246 -8.57 -13.10 -5.86
N PHE A 247 -7.71 -12.56 -5.03
CA PHE A 247 -6.83 -11.45 -5.37
C PHE A 247 -5.36 -11.93 -5.30
N ALA A 248 -4.77 -12.13 -6.48
CA ALA A 248 -3.41 -12.64 -6.61
C ALA A 248 -2.37 -11.52 -6.58
N GLN A 249 -1.14 -11.85 -6.21
CA GLN A 249 -0.01 -10.92 -6.19
C GLN A 249 0.24 -10.24 -7.56
N ASN A 250 -0.03 -10.95 -8.67
CA ASN A 250 0.18 -10.45 -10.04
C ASN A 250 -1.14 -10.13 -10.76
N GLN A 251 -2.18 -9.75 -10.01
CA GLN A 251 -3.50 -9.48 -10.59
C GLN A 251 -3.49 -8.34 -11.62
N ALA A 252 -2.62 -7.36 -11.43
CA ALA A 252 -2.48 -6.23 -12.36
C ALA A 252 -2.08 -6.66 -13.79
N SER A 253 -1.36 -7.77 -13.95
CA SER A 253 -0.98 -8.29 -15.27
C SER A 253 -2.15 -8.91 -16.06
N LEU A 254 -3.30 -9.12 -15.40
CA LEU A 254 -4.53 -9.63 -16.04
C LEU A 254 -5.43 -8.52 -16.59
N LEU A 255 -5.10 -7.26 -16.30
CA LEU A 255 -5.85 -6.12 -16.83
C LEU A 255 -5.56 -5.96 -18.31
N ASP A 256 -6.61 -5.72 -19.08
CA ASP A 256 -6.47 -5.30 -20.48
C ASP A 256 -6.05 -3.82 -20.52
N GLY A 257 -4.84 -3.55 -20.98
CA GLY A 257 -4.28 -2.20 -21.07
C GLY A 257 -4.99 -1.28 -22.06
N GLU A 258 -5.82 -1.82 -22.97
CA GLU A 258 -6.58 -1.05 -23.96
C GLU A 258 -7.90 -0.51 -23.38
N LEU A 259 -8.37 -1.08 -22.25
CA LEU A 259 -9.60 -0.64 -21.60
C LEU A 259 -9.33 0.51 -20.62
N THR A 260 -10.26 1.45 -20.57
CA THR A 260 -10.23 2.49 -19.53
C THR A 260 -10.59 1.90 -18.16
N VAL A 261 -10.18 2.59 -17.08
CA VAL A 261 -10.54 2.20 -15.71
C VAL A 261 -12.05 2.04 -15.56
N PHE A 262 -12.83 2.98 -16.14
CA PHE A 262 -14.28 2.89 -16.11
C PHE A 262 -14.81 1.64 -16.81
N GLN A 263 -14.34 1.34 -18.03
CA GLN A 263 -14.76 0.15 -18.78
C GLN A 263 -14.44 -1.14 -18.05
N THR A 264 -13.24 -1.25 -17.47
CA THR A 264 -12.82 -2.44 -16.71
C THR A 264 -13.74 -2.71 -15.50
N ILE A 265 -14.23 -1.65 -14.85
CA ILE A 265 -15.16 -1.81 -13.71
C ILE A 265 -16.59 -2.05 -14.21
N ASP A 266 -17.02 -1.40 -15.32
CA ASP A 266 -18.36 -1.58 -15.88
C ASP A 266 -18.61 -3.00 -16.37
N ASP A 267 -17.59 -3.67 -16.91
CA ASP A 267 -17.65 -5.07 -17.38
C ASP A 267 -18.01 -6.05 -16.27
N VAL A 268 -17.61 -5.78 -15.03
CA VAL A 268 -17.88 -6.63 -13.88
C VAL A 268 -19.03 -6.13 -13.00
N ALA A 269 -19.45 -4.90 -13.17
CA ALA A 269 -20.49 -4.28 -12.36
C ALA A 269 -21.88 -4.81 -12.72
N LYS A 270 -22.65 -5.24 -11.70
CA LYS A 270 -24.00 -5.77 -11.85
C LYS A 270 -25.01 -4.97 -11.02
N GLY A 271 -26.22 -4.82 -11.55
CA GLY A 271 -27.33 -4.21 -10.84
C GLY A 271 -27.09 -2.73 -10.48
N GLU A 272 -27.47 -2.33 -9.27
CA GLU A 272 -27.39 -0.94 -8.83
C GLU A 272 -25.96 -0.39 -8.72
N ILE A 273 -24.95 -1.25 -8.61
CA ILE A 273 -23.54 -0.83 -8.53
C ILE A 273 -23.12 -0.17 -9.84
N ARG A 274 -23.66 -0.61 -10.97
CA ARG A 274 -23.34 -0.02 -12.28
C ARG A 274 -23.63 1.47 -12.33
N ASN A 275 -24.68 1.92 -11.66
CA ASN A 275 -25.05 3.33 -11.57
C ASN A 275 -24.14 4.14 -10.63
N LYS A 276 -23.34 3.47 -9.80
CA LYS A 276 -22.47 4.08 -8.79
C LYS A 276 -20.97 3.89 -9.08
N ILE A 277 -20.62 3.49 -10.30
CA ILE A 277 -19.20 3.23 -10.66
C ILE A 277 -18.35 4.47 -10.45
N ARG A 278 -18.84 5.67 -10.80
CA ARG A 278 -18.07 6.92 -10.60
C ARG A 278 -17.83 7.21 -9.13
N ASP A 279 -18.83 7.00 -8.27
CA ASP A 279 -18.70 7.16 -6.82
C ASP A 279 -17.72 6.15 -6.27
N LEU A 280 -17.75 4.90 -6.78
CA LEU A 280 -16.81 3.84 -6.44
C LEU A 280 -15.38 4.24 -6.81
N LEU A 281 -15.17 4.66 -8.05
CA LEU A 281 -13.86 5.09 -8.53
C LEU A 281 -13.34 6.30 -7.76
N GLY A 282 -14.19 7.30 -7.49
CA GLY A 282 -13.85 8.44 -6.65
C GLY A 282 -13.45 8.03 -5.24
N ALA A 283 -14.13 7.03 -4.66
CA ALA A 283 -13.77 6.49 -3.34
C ALA A 283 -12.41 5.76 -3.34
N PHE A 284 -11.96 5.25 -4.49
CA PHE A 284 -10.60 4.71 -4.71
C PHE A 284 -9.61 5.78 -5.23
N MET A 285 -9.93 7.07 -5.07
CA MET A 285 -9.08 8.21 -5.46
C MET A 285 -8.80 8.34 -6.97
N PHE A 286 -9.58 7.70 -7.82
CA PHE A 286 -9.58 8.03 -9.22
C PHE A 286 -10.39 9.33 -9.39
N GLY A 287 -9.71 10.49 -9.23
CA GLY A 287 -10.30 11.79 -9.49
C GLY A 287 -10.58 11.96 -10.98
N GLY A 288 -11.82 12.36 -11.32
CA GLY A 288 -12.20 12.73 -12.65
C GLY A 288 -11.82 14.17 -12.96
#